data_62b993718e740a3f93bb75c81627349b
#
_entry.id   62b993718e740a3f93bb75c81627349b
#
_cell.length_a   1.000
_cell.length_b   1.000
_cell.length_c   1.000
_cell.angle_alpha   90.00
_cell.angle_beta   90.00
_cell.angle_gamma   90.00
#
_symmetry.space_group_name_H-M   'P 1'
#
loop_
_entity.id
_entity.type
_entity.pdbx_description
1 polymer ?
#
loop_
_entity_poly.entity_id
_entity_poly.type
_entity_poly.pdbx_seq_one_letter_code
_entity_poly.pdbx_strand_id
1 'polypeptide(L)'
;TLADLAARFEYRDFSHFIDTWQRMLPFIRTPADWTFVASAVARSQDDQHIVYAEDTISPTDFTQNEQSVADIAMAVRRGLDAVEGTRVNLLVDLVRDTGPEWCGRTLEQVIEVAPEAGIVGITIGGSEPAFPPGDYAAVYRRAAEAGLGRSAHAGEAAGPESVWSALRELGVERVGPGVRAVEDPARVDHLVLRQVPVEVCPASHVRPGVVAAGPAPPGRDLIG
;
A
#
# COMPACT_ATOMS: atom_id res chain seq x y z
N THR A 1 25.78 14.87 -3.78
CA THR A 1 25.00 15.94 -4.43
C THR A 1 23.56 15.49 -4.63
N LEU A 2 22.65 16.43 -4.96
CA LEU A 2 21.28 16.09 -5.36
C LEU A 2 21.24 15.16 -6.59
N ALA A 3 22.16 15.34 -7.54
CA ALA A 3 22.28 14.47 -8.70
C ALA A 3 22.65 13.04 -8.31
N ASP A 4 23.57 12.85 -7.36
CA ASP A 4 23.96 11.53 -6.86
C ASP A 4 22.80 10.85 -6.10
N LEU A 5 21.96 11.64 -5.44
CA LEU A 5 20.77 11.14 -4.78
C LEU A 5 19.72 10.73 -5.82
N ALA A 6 19.45 11.57 -6.82
CA ALA A 6 18.48 11.28 -7.90
C ALA A 6 18.84 9.99 -8.65
N ALA A 7 20.13 9.79 -8.95
CA ALA A 7 20.62 8.58 -9.62
C ALA A 7 20.33 7.27 -8.85
N ARG A 8 20.13 7.34 -7.52
CA ARG A 8 19.77 6.17 -6.73
C ARG A 8 18.31 5.71 -6.92
N PHE A 9 17.47 6.57 -7.47
CA PHE A 9 16.07 6.28 -7.79
C PHE A 9 15.87 5.85 -9.25
N GLU A 10 16.96 5.62 -9.99
CA GLU A 10 16.93 4.97 -11.29
C GLU A 10 17.07 3.45 -11.09
N TYR A 11 15.94 2.76 -11.04
CA TYR A 11 15.89 1.34 -10.72
C TYR A 11 16.26 0.47 -11.92
N ARG A 12 17.08 -0.56 -11.70
CA ARG A 12 17.45 -1.57 -12.70
C ARG A 12 16.44 -2.71 -12.76
N ASP A 13 15.89 -3.07 -11.60
CA ASP A 13 14.98 -4.16 -11.38
C ASP A 13 14.21 -3.98 -10.06
N PHE A 14 13.27 -4.87 -9.77
CA PHE A 14 12.46 -4.81 -8.55
C PHE A 14 13.30 -4.96 -7.27
N SER A 15 14.32 -5.82 -7.29
CA SER A 15 15.21 -5.98 -6.12
C SER A 15 15.96 -4.69 -5.81
N HIS A 16 16.46 -4.00 -6.83
CA HIS A 16 17.13 -2.70 -6.65
C HIS A 16 16.16 -1.61 -6.14
N PHE A 17 14.89 -1.66 -6.53
CA PHE A 17 13.85 -0.80 -5.96
C PHE A 17 13.69 -1.07 -4.46
N ILE A 18 13.52 -2.32 -4.04
CA ILE A 18 13.38 -2.70 -2.62
C ILE A 18 14.63 -2.32 -1.82
N ASP A 19 15.83 -2.60 -2.33
CA ASP A 19 17.09 -2.19 -1.69
C ASP A 19 17.17 -0.68 -1.48
N THR A 20 16.73 0.10 -2.46
CA THR A 20 16.72 1.56 -2.36
C THR A 20 15.71 2.03 -1.33
N TRP A 21 14.50 1.46 -1.32
CA TRP A 21 13.48 1.71 -0.32
C TRP A 21 14.01 1.46 1.10
N GLN A 22 14.55 0.28 1.36
CA GLN A 22 15.08 -0.10 2.68
C GLN A 22 16.19 0.84 3.17
N ARG A 23 17.02 1.37 2.25
CA ARG A 23 18.07 2.35 2.59
C ARG A 23 17.52 3.72 2.97
N MET A 24 16.29 4.03 2.58
CA MET A 24 15.65 5.32 2.94
C MET A 24 14.98 5.26 4.31
N LEU A 25 14.50 4.09 4.77
CA LEU A 25 13.80 3.93 6.04
C LEU A 25 14.58 4.51 7.24
N PRO A 26 15.90 4.31 7.40
CA PRO A 26 16.65 4.82 8.55
C PRO A 26 16.72 6.34 8.65
N PHE A 27 16.28 7.08 7.64
CA PHE A 27 16.25 8.56 7.69
C PHE A 27 15.00 9.11 8.38
N ILE A 28 13.94 8.30 8.53
CA ILE A 28 12.70 8.67 9.21
C ILE A 28 12.77 8.13 10.64
N ARG A 29 13.15 8.97 11.60
CA ARG A 29 13.51 8.55 12.98
C ARG A 29 12.58 9.11 14.04
N THR A 30 11.91 10.19 13.75
CA THR A 30 11.13 10.94 14.73
C THR A 30 9.74 11.27 14.22
N PRO A 31 8.77 11.57 15.10
CA PRO A 31 7.49 12.09 14.67
C PRO A 31 7.58 13.36 13.80
N ALA A 32 8.63 14.17 14.00
CA ALA A 32 8.86 15.36 13.18
C ALA A 32 9.24 15.02 11.74
N ASP A 33 10.02 13.96 11.54
CA ASP A 33 10.38 13.47 10.20
C ASP A 33 9.12 12.98 9.45
N TRP A 34 8.24 12.25 10.12
CA TRP A 34 6.95 11.81 9.58
C TRP A 34 6.07 13.00 9.18
N THR A 35 5.95 14.01 10.06
CA THR A 35 5.18 15.23 9.77
C THR A 35 5.76 15.95 8.56
N PHE A 36 7.09 16.05 8.46
CA PHE A 36 7.76 16.69 7.32
C PHE A 36 7.47 15.95 6.00
N VAL A 37 7.66 14.63 5.97
CA VAL A 37 7.41 13.80 4.78
C VAL A 37 5.95 13.89 4.37
N ALA A 38 5.01 13.71 5.30
CA ALA A 38 3.58 13.76 5.03
C ALA A 38 3.15 15.13 4.48
N SER A 39 3.68 16.22 5.02
CA SER A 39 3.38 17.57 4.49
C SER A 39 3.97 17.78 3.09
N ALA A 40 5.09 17.16 2.75
CA ALA A 40 5.65 17.22 1.41
C ALA A 40 4.81 16.43 0.40
N VAL A 41 4.31 15.26 0.80
CA VAL A 41 3.39 14.45 -0.01
C VAL A 41 2.10 15.22 -0.26
N ALA A 42 1.47 15.78 0.78
CA ALA A 42 0.24 16.55 0.65
C ALA A 42 0.41 17.77 -0.28
N ARG A 43 1.53 18.50 -0.19
CA ARG A 43 1.84 19.59 -1.13
C ARG A 43 1.95 19.10 -2.56
N SER A 44 2.62 17.96 -2.78
CA SER A 44 2.75 17.39 -4.12
C SER A 44 1.40 16.95 -4.69
N GLN A 45 0.49 16.48 -3.88
CA GLN A 45 -0.88 16.13 -4.28
C GLN A 45 -1.69 17.38 -4.62
N ASP A 46 -1.60 18.43 -3.81
CA ASP A 46 -2.26 19.71 -4.07
C ASP A 46 -1.74 20.36 -5.35
N ASP A 47 -0.43 20.39 -5.57
CA ASP A 47 0.19 20.90 -6.82
C ASP A 47 -0.31 20.15 -8.07
N GLN A 48 -0.71 18.89 -7.92
CA GLN A 48 -1.30 18.05 -8.97
C GLN A 48 -2.83 18.15 -9.04
N HIS A 49 -3.44 19.02 -8.24
CA HIS A 49 -4.91 19.19 -8.15
C HIS A 49 -5.67 17.93 -7.75
N ILE A 50 -5.05 17.08 -6.93
CA ILE A 50 -5.68 15.90 -6.35
C ILE A 50 -6.59 16.37 -5.21
N VAL A 51 -7.90 16.20 -5.35
CA VAL A 51 -8.88 16.65 -4.35
C VAL A 51 -9.11 15.63 -3.24
N TYR A 52 -8.81 14.33 -3.49
CA TYR A 52 -8.93 13.25 -2.53
C TYR A 52 -7.85 12.19 -2.78
N ALA A 53 -7.23 11.71 -1.72
CA ALA A 53 -6.28 10.60 -1.75
C ALA A 53 -6.47 9.66 -0.55
N GLU A 54 -6.03 8.41 -0.71
CA GLU A 54 -5.83 7.46 0.37
C GLU A 54 -4.35 7.05 0.36
N ASP A 55 -3.59 7.63 1.28
CA ASP A 55 -2.15 7.39 1.35
C ASP A 55 -1.85 6.18 2.22
N THR A 56 -0.96 5.31 1.75
CA THR A 56 -0.56 4.12 2.50
C THR A 56 0.68 4.41 3.36
N ILE A 57 0.60 4.04 4.63
CA ILE A 57 1.73 4.05 5.56
C ILE A 57 2.02 2.64 6.07
N SER A 58 3.30 2.30 6.24
CA SER A 58 3.77 1.00 6.76
C SER A 58 4.44 1.19 8.13
N PRO A 59 3.69 1.44 9.22
CA PRO A 59 4.29 1.71 10.53
C PRO A 59 5.10 0.52 11.06
N THR A 60 4.78 -0.71 10.63
CA THR A 60 5.46 -1.93 11.05
C THR A 60 6.96 -1.90 10.78
N ASP A 61 7.40 -1.25 9.69
CA ASP A 61 8.80 -1.10 9.33
C ASP A 61 9.60 -0.25 10.35
N PHE A 62 8.90 0.52 11.18
CA PHE A 62 9.47 1.50 12.10
C PHE A 62 9.23 1.18 13.58
N THR A 63 8.29 0.30 13.91
CA THR A 63 8.02 -0.10 15.31
C THR A 63 9.19 -0.82 15.95
N GLN A 64 10.09 -1.40 15.16
CA GLN A 64 11.36 -1.96 15.65
C GLN A 64 12.31 -0.88 16.20
N ASN A 65 12.09 0.39 15.87
CA ASN A 65 12.86 1.54 16.32
C ASN A 65 12.16 2.29 17.46
N GLU A 66 11.36 1.61 18.27
CA GLU A 66 10.62 2.16 19.42
C GLU A 66 9.54 3.21 19.07
N GLN A 67 9.20 3.38 17.79
CA GLN A 67 8.10 4.24 17.39
C GLN A 67 6.77 3.47 17.48
N SER A 68 5.78 4.04 18.16
CA SER A 68 4.44 3.42 18.21
C SER A 68 3.65 3.69 16.93
N VAL A 69 2.72 2.79 16.60
CA VAL A 69 1.78 3.00 15.48
C VAL A 69 1.02 4.32 15.65
N ALA A 70 0.62 4.65 16.87
CA ALA A 70 -0.10 5.89 17.18
C ALA A 70 0.77 7.13 16.92
N ASP A 71 2.03 7.14 17.39
CA ASP A 71 2.91 8.30 17.18
C ASP A 71 3.15 8.55 15.70
N ILE A 72 3.37 7.48 14.92
CA ILE A 72 3.56 7.57 13.46
C ILE A 72 2.30 8.10 12.79
N ALA A 73 1.15 7.46 13.03
CA ALA A 73 -0.11 7.82 12.38
C ALA A 73 -0.52 9.27 12.71
N MET A 74 -0.40 9.70 13.97
CA MET A 74 -0.71 11.07 14.37
C MET A 74 0.28 12.09 13.84
N ALA A 75 1.56 11.73 13.69
CA ALA A 75 2.55 12.60 13.06
C ALA A 75 2.28 12.77 11.56
N VAL A 76 1.93 11.70 10.86
CA VAL A 76 1.50 11.75 9.46
C VAL A 76 0.25 12.62 9.33
N ARG A 77 -0.77 12.39 10.16
CA ARG A 77 -2.00 13.20 10.14
C ARG A 77 -1.71 14.70 10.28
N ARG A 78 -0.87 15.09 11.23
CA ARG A 78 -0.45 16.51 11.38
C ARG A 78 0.20 17.06 10.12
N GLY A 79 1.01 16.26 9.43
CA GLY A 79 1.67 16.69 8.20
C GLY A 79 0.69 16.87 7.05
N LEU A 80 -0.26 15.95 6.90
CA LEU A 80 -1.30 16.00 5.88
C LEU A 80 -2.24 17.19 6.10
N ASP A 81 -2.65 17.45 7.34
CA ASP A 81 -3.55 18.56 7.70
C ASP A 81 -2.91 19.93 7.57
N ALA A 82 -1.59 20.01 7.40
CA ALA A 82 -0.90 21.28 7.16
C ALA A 82 -1.10 21.82 5.72
N VAL A 83 -1.78 21.08 4.85
CA VAL A 83 -2.07 21.46 3.46
C VAL A 83 -3.57 21.32 3.21
N GLU A 84 -4.22 22.40 2.76
CA GLU A 84 -5.70 22.46 2.67
C GLU A 84 -6.29 21.91 1.37
N GLY A 85 -5.52 21.83 0.27
CA GLY A 85 -6.02 21.54 -1.08
C GLY A 85 -6.51 20.11 -1.30
N THR A 86 -5.87 19.14 -0.64
CA THR A 86 -6.19 17.71 -0.79
C THR A 86 -6.74 17.13 0.50
N ARG A 87 -7.91 16.48 0.42
CA ARG A 87 -8.39 15.65 1.53
C ARG A 87 -7.68 14.29 1.48
N VAL A 88 -6.92 13.94 2.52
CA VAL A 88 -6.20 12.67 2.57
C VAL A 88 -6.70 11.81 3.74
N ASN A 89 -7.08 10.59 3.46
CA ASN A 89 -7.27 9.53 4.43
C ASN A 89 -6.06 8.57 4.41
N LEU A 90 -5.94 7.70 5.40
CA LEU A 90 -4.84 6.75 5.51
C LEU A 90 -5.32 5.31 5.36
N LEU A 91 -4.49 4.53 4.66
CA LEU A 91 -4.47 3.07 4.72
C LEU A 91 -3.23 2.63 5.49
N VAL A 92 -3.34 1.57 6.27
CA VAL A 92 -2.18 0.99 6.95
C VAL A 92 -1.79 -0.31 6.28
N ASP A 93 -0.55 -0.37 5.80
CA ASP A 93 0.08 -1.60 5.35
C ASP A 93 0.62 -2.37 6.56
N LEU A 94 0.12 -3.58 6.75
CA LEU A 94 0.49 -4.46 7.85
C LEU A 94 1.80 -5.23 7.59
N VAL A 95 2.36 -5.15 6.38
CA VAL A 95 3.60 -5.81 5.94
C VAL A 95 3.61 -7.31 6.21
N ARG A 96 3.18 -8.10 5.23
CA ARG A 96 3.00 -9.56 5.36
C ARG A 96 4.23 -10.33 5.83
N ASP A 97 5.43 -9.84 5.52
CA ASP A 97 6.70 -10.47 5.90
C ASP A 97 6.89 -10.62 7.42
N THR A 98 6.13 -9.88 8.22
CA THR A 98 6.15 -9.97 9.69
C THR A 98 5.29 -11.10 10.25
N GLY A 99 4.46 -11.71 9.41
CA GLY A 99 3.56 -12.82 9.75
C GLY A 99 2.23 -12.39 10.38
N PRO A 100 1.24 -13.30 10.37
CA PRO A 100 -0.14 -12.99 10.76
C PRO A 100 -0.28 -12.53 12.22
N GLU A 101 0.51 -13.10 13.14
CA GLU A 101 0.45 -12.74 14.55
C GLU A 101 0.90 -11.30 14.80
N TRP A 102 1.98 -10.87 14.14
CA TRP A 102 2.45 -9.49 14.24
C TRP A 102 1.48 -8.52 13.58
N CYS A 103 0.99 -8.87 12.40
CA CYS A 103 -0.07 -8.09 11.71
C CYS A 103 -1.30 -7.91 12.58
N GLY A 104 -1.72 -8.96 13.32
CA GLY A 104 -2.83 -8.88 14.27
C GLY A 104 -2.57 -7.90 15.41
N ARG A 105 -1.38 -7.93 16.00
CA ARG A 105 -0.98 -6.96 17.06
C ARG A 105 -0.92 -5.52 16.53
N THR A 106 -0.38 -5.33 15.34
CA THR A 106 -0.35 -4.02 14.68
C THR A 106 -1.78 -3.53 14.40
N LEU A 107 -2.66 -4.41 13.93
CA LEU A 107 -4.05 -4.07 13.65
C LEU A 107 -4.80 -3.55 14.90
N GLU A 108 -4.62 -4.14 16.08
CA GLU A 108 -5.27 -3.64 17.29
C GLU A 108 -4.82 -2.20 17.61
N GLN A 109 -3.54 -1.88 17.46
CA GLN A 109 -3.04 -0.52 17.63
C GLN A 109 -3.61 0.45 16.56
N VAL A 110 -3.76 -0.04 15.32
CA VAL A 110 -4.39 0.73 14.23
C VAL A 110 -5.84 1.04 14.58
N ILE A 111 -6.62 0.06 15.06
CA ILE A 111 -8.02 0.24 15.43
C ILE A 111 -8.19 1.31 16.51
N GLU A 112 -7.28 1.35 17.50
CA GLU A 112 -7.32 2.34 18.59
C GLU A 112 -7.13 3.77 18.07
N VAL A 113 -6.21 3.99 17.11
CA VAL A 113 -5.85 5.34 16.64
C VAL A 113 -6.63 5.75 15.37
N ALA A 114 -7.31 4.83 14.71
CA ALA A 114 -7.92 5.06 13.41
C ALA A 114 -8.86 6.27 13.34
N PRO A 115 -9.77 6.51 14.32
CA PRO A 115 -10.68 7.65 14.25
C PRO A 115 -9.95 9.01 14.27
N GLU A 116 -8.88 9.13 15.07
CA GLU A 116 -8.15 10.37 15.25
C GLU A 116 -7.16 10.62 14.11
N ALA A 117 -6.52 9.55 13.61
CA ALA A 117 -5.54 9.64 12.53
C ALA A 117 -6.16 9.68 11.13
N GLY A 118 -7.46 9.45 11.00
CA GLY A 118 -8.14 9.37 9.69
C GLY A 118 -7.76 8.12 8.92
N ILE A 119 -7.52 7.01 9.62
CA ILE A 119 -7.28 5.70 8.99
C ILE A 119 -8.63 5.11 8.62
N VAL A 120 -8.82 4.81 7.33
CA VAL A 120 -10.07 4.28 6.79
C VAL A 120 -9.98 2.81 6.42
N GLY A 121 -8.79 2.22 6.39
CA GLY A 121 -8.63 0.82 6.01
C GLY A 121 -7.21 0.29 6.19
N ILE A 122 -7.06 -0.98 5.84
CA ILE A 122 -5.80 -1.70 5.85
C ILE A 122 -5.47 -2.27 4.46
N THR A 123 -4.19 -2.54 4.27
CA THR A 123 -3.66 -3.34 3.15
C THR A 123 -2.56 -4.27 3.66
N ILE A 124 -2.11 -5.21 2.83
CA ILE A 124 -0.87 -5.96 3.04
C ILE A 124 0.01 -5.88 1.79
N GLY A 125 1.21 -5.35 1.96
CA GLY A 125 2.33 -5.41 1.01
C GLY A 125 3.37 -6.45 1.42
N GLY A 126 4.52 -6.44 0.75
CA GLY A 126 5.63 -7.34 1.04
C GLY A 126 5.70 -8.56 0.11
N SER A 127 6.41 -9.61 0.52
CA SER A 127 6.72 -10.78 -0.31
C SER A 127 5.50 -11.67 -0.54
N GLU A 128 4.73 -11.38 -1.58
CA GLU A 128 3.50 -12.08 -1.92
C GLU A 128 3.67 -13.60 -2.13
N PRO A 129 4.72 -14.09 -2.84
CA PRO A 129 4.92 -15.53 -3.01
C PRO A 129 5.28 -16.27 -1.73
N ALA A 130 5.96 -15.61 -0.78
CA ALA A 130 6.40 -16.24 0.47
C ALA A 130 5.29 -16.24 1.54
N PHE A 131 4.38 -15.27 1.48
CA PHE A 131 3.33 -15.03 2.47
C PHE A 131 1.98 -14.86 1.77
N PRO A 132 1.30 -15.95 1.42
CA PRO A 132 0.05 -15.90 0.65
C PRO A 132 -1.09 -15.22 1.44
N PRO A 133 -2.04 -14.57 0.75
CA PRO A 133 -3.13 -13.82 1.40
C PRO A 133 -3.93 -14.64 2.42
N GLY A 134 -4.23 -15.92 2.14
CA GLY A 134 -5.05 -16.77 3.01
C GLY A 134 -4.58 -16.86 4.46
N ASP A 135 -3.28 -16.74 4.71
CA ASP A 135 -2.70 -16.77 6.06
C ASP A 135 -3.19 -15.60 6.95
N TYR A 136 -3.68 -14.52 6.33
CA TYR A 136 -4.12 -13.29 7.00
C TYR A 136 -5.64 -13.18 7.14
N ALA A 137 -6.39 -14.24 6.84
CA ALA A 137 -7.86 -14.23 6.87
C ALA A 137 -8.45 -13.81 8.24
N ALA A 138 -7.83 -14.22 9.34
CA ALA A 138 -8.26 -13.83 10.68
C ALA A 138 -8.05 -12.33 10.95
N VAL A 139 -6.92 -11.78 10.49
CA VAL A 139 -6.58 -10.36 10.63
C VAL A 139 -7.59 -9.51 9.85
N TYR A 140 -7.89 -9.88 8.61
CA TYR A 140 -8.84 -9.17 7.76
C TYR A 140 -10.28 -9.22 8.27
N ARG A 141 -10.68 -10.35 8.84
CA ARG A 141 -11.99 -10.48 9.52
C ARG A 141 -12.08 -9.50 10.70
N ARG A 142 -11.03 -9.42 11.50
CA ARG A 142 -10.97 -8.50 12.64
C ARG A 142 -11.03 -7.03 12.19
N ALA A 143 -10.36 -6.69 11.08
CA ALA A 143 -10.45 -5.35 10.49
C ALA A 143 -11.88 -5.01 10.03
N ALA A 144 -12.56 -5.97 9.38
CA ALA A 144 -13.97 -5.81 8.99
C ALA A 144 -14.89 -5.60 10.19
N GLU A 145 -14.70 -6.36 11.28
CA GLU A 145 -15.45 -6.20 12.55
C GLU A 145 -15.24 -4.81 13.16
N ALA A 146 -14.07 -4.21 12.95
CA ALA A 146 -13.75 -2.86 13.38
C ALA A 146 -14.24 -1.76 12.42
N GLY A 147 -14.87 -2.13 11.29
CA GLY A 147 -15.37 -1.18 10.31
C GLY A 147 -14.30 -0.58 9.38
N LEU A 148 -13.10 -1.17 9.33
CA LEU A 148 -12.03 -0.74 8.43
C LEU A 148 -12.21 -1.33 7.03
N GLY A 149 -11.98 -0.51 6.00
CA GLY A 149 -11.87 -0.95 4.61
C GLY A 149 -10.70 -1.91 4.41
N ARG A 150 -10.79 -2.78 3.38
CA ARG A 150 -9.82 -3.85 3.16
C ARG A 150 -9.33 -3.85 1.73
N SER A 151 -8.05 -3.59 1.56
CA SER A 151 -7.32 -3.78 0.32
C SER A 151 -6.22 -4.83 0.53
N ALA A 152 -5.63 -5.35 -0.53
CA ALA A 152 -4.44 -6.19 -0.45
C ALA A 152 -3.63 -6.12 -1.74
N HIS A 153 -2.31 -6.13 -1.63
CA HIS A 153 -1.44 -6.43 -2.76
C HIS A 153 -1.63 -7.91 -3.12
N ALA A 154 -2.17 -8.16 -4.31
CA ALA A 154 -2.42 -9.49 -4.83
C ALA A 154 -2.37 -9.51 -6.36
N GLY A 155 -1.61 -10.46 -6.94
CA GLY A 155 -1.40 -10.54 -8.37
C GLY A 155 -0.38 -9.51 -8.90
N GLU A 156 0.58 -9.13 -8.09
CA GLU A 156 1.76 -8.36 -8.49
C GLU A 156 2.97 -9.28 -8.72
N ALA A 157 3.43 -9.94 -7.68
CA ALA A 157 4.57 -10.85 -7.72
C ALA A 157 4.16 -12.33 -7.75
N ALA A 158 3.02 -12.70 -7.16
CA ALA A 158 2.40 -14.01 -7.30
C ALA A 158 1.44 -14.06 -8.50
N GLY A 159 1.01 -15.27 -8.85
CA GLY A 159 0.08 -15.48 -9.96
C GLY A 159 -1.35 -15.04 -9.68
N PRO A 160 -2.22 -15.26 -10.66
CA PRO A 160 -3.62 -14.89 -10.56
C PRO A 160 -4.38 -15.58 -9.40
N GLU A 161 -3.94 -16.70 -8.90
CA GLU A 161 -4.49 -17.38 -7.71
C GLU A 161 -4.43 -16.54 -6.45
N SER A 162 -3.43 -15.66 -6.32
CA SER A 162 -3.31 -14.73 -5.20
C SER A 162 -4.46 -13.71 -5.16
N VAL A 163 -4.89 -13.23 -6.33
CA VAL A 163 -6.09 -12.37 -6.45
C VAL A 163 -7.33 -13.10 -5.94
N TRP A 164 -7.50 -14.39 -6.31
CA TRP A 164 -8.62 -15.20 -5.83
C TRP A 164 -8.59 -15.40 -4.31
N SER A 165 -7.41 -15.66 -3.74
CA SER A 165 -7.23 -15.80 -2.30
C SER A 165 -7.60 -14.50 -1.58
N ALA A 166 -7.11 -13.35 -2.06
CA ALA A 166 -7.46 -12.04 -1.50
C ALA A 166 -8.98 -11.78 -1.53
N LEU A 167 -9.65 -12.07 -2.64
CA LEU A 167 -11.09 -11.86 -2.77
C LEU A 167 -11.92 -12.79 -1.87
N ARG A 168 -11.55 -14.07 -1.81
CA ARG A 168 -12.38 -15.10 -1.15
C ARG A 168 -12.07 -15.29 0.33
N GLU A 169 -10.80 -15.18 0.70
CA GLU A 169 -10.32 -15.50 2.04
C GLU A 169 -10.14 -14.23 2.89
N LEU A 170 -9.64 -13.14 2.30
CA LEU A 170 -9.54 -11.86 2.99
C LEU A 170 -10.82 -11.03 2.88
N GLY A 171 -11.65 -11.27 1.87
CA GLY A 171 -12.85 -10.49 1.59
C GLY A 171 -12.51 -9.03 1.28
N VAL A 172 -11.44 -8.80 0.51
CA VAL A 172 -11.04 -7.44 0.13
C VAL A 172 -12.09 -6.76 -0.74
N GLU A 173 -12.22 -5.47 -0.57
CA GLU A 173 -13.13 -4.60 -1.30
C GLU A 173 -12.46 -3.94 -2.50
N ARG A 174 -11.11 -3.97 -2.53
CA ARG A 174 -10.25 -3.45 -3.58
C ARG A 174 -8.99 -4.31 -3.69
N VAL A 175 -8.49 -4.53 -4.89
CA VAL A 175 -7.25 -5.26 -5.15
C VAL A 175 -6.15 -4.28 -5.55
N GLY A 176 -5.08 -4.24 -4.83
CA GLY A 176 -3.89 -3.45 -5.15
C GLY A 176 -2.73 -4.34 -5.58
N PRO A 177 -1.84 -3.87 -6.39
CA PRO A 177 -1.86 -3.79 -7.86
C PRO A 177 -2.16 -5.16 -8.50
N GLY A 178 -3.41 -5.42 -8.85
CA GLY A 178 -3.88 -6.69 -9.44
C GLY A 178 -3.54 -6.87 -10.92
N VAL A 179 -2.36 -6.43 -11.38
CA VAL A 179 -2.00 -6.39 -12.81
C VAL A 179 -1.99 -7.76 -13.48
N ARG A 180 -1.71 -8.84 -12.75
CA ARG A 180 -1.73 -10.21 -13.26
C ARG A 180 -3.12 -10.85 -13.27
N ALA A 181 -4.16 -10.14 -12.82
CA ALA A 181 -5.54 -10.61 -12.96
C ALA A 181 -5.93 -10.87 -14.42
N VAL A 182 -5.35 -10.13 -15.36
CA VAL A 182 -5.58 -10.29 -16.81
C VAL A 182 -5.11 -11.64 -17.37
N GLU A 183 -4.27 -12.37 -16.67
CA GLU A 183 -3.79 -13.70 -17.06
C GLU A 183 -4.89 -14.77 -16.93
N ASP A 184 -6.00 -14.46 -16.28
CA ASP A 184 -7.15 -15.36 -16.14
C ASP A 184 -8.46 -14.61 -16.48
N PRO A 185 -9.03 -14.85 -17.68
CA PRO A 185 -10.27 -14.17 -18.10
C PRO A 185 -11.45 -14.34 -17.15
N ALA A 186 -11.60 -15.53 -16.52
CA ALA A 186 -12.69 -15.78 -15.56
C ALA A 186 -12.57 -14.88 -14.32
N ARG A 187 -11.36 -14.42 -13.99
CA ARG A 187 -11.09 -13.50 -12.92
C ARG A 187 -11.45 -12.07 -13.30
N VAL A 188 -11.08 -11.66 -14.50
CA VAL A 188 -11.50 -10.36 -15.04
C VAL A 188 -13.03 -10.28 -15.04
N ASP A 189 -13.72 -11.30 -15.56
CA ASP A 189 -15.18 -11.38 -15.53
C ASP A 189 -15.74 -11.26 -14.10
N HIS A 190 -15.12 -11.90 -13.12
CA HIS A 190 -15.54 -11.81 -11.72
C HIS A 190 -15.34 -10.41 -11.14
N LEU A 191 -14.19 -9.78 -11.37
CA LEU A 191 -13.91 -8.41 -10.92
C LEU A 191 -14.92 -7.42 -11.52
N VAL A 192 -15.20 -7.54 -12.81
CA VAL A 192 -16.20 -6.72 -13.51
C VAL A 192 -17.60 -6.96 -12.95
N LEU A 193 -18.05 -8.22 -12.84
CA LEU A 193 -19.37 -8.58 -12.34
C LEU A 193 -19.61 -8.08 -10.91
N ARG A 194 -18.57 -8.13 -10.06
CA ARG A 194 -18.62 -7.72 -8.67
C ARG A 194 -18.26 -6.25 -8.47
N GLN A 195 -17.90 -5.53 -9.53
CA GLN A 195 -17.46 -4.13 -9.48
C GLN A 195 -16.31 -3.92 -8.46
N VAL A 196 -15.36 -4.87 -8.40
CA VAL A 196 -14.21 -4.76 -7.50
C VAL A 196 -13.19 -3.81 -8.12
N PRO A 197 -12.87 -2.68 -7.47
CA PRO A 197 -11.83 -1.77 -7.95
C PRO A 197 -10.45 -2.45 -7.96
N VAL A 198 -9.66 -2.14 -8.98
CA VAL A 198 -8.27 -2.56 -9.10
C VAL A 198 -7.38 -1.33 -9.14
N GLU A 199 -6.36 -1.30 -8.28
CA GLU A 199 -5.35 -0.25 -8.31
C GLU A 199 -4.35 -0.55 -9.43
N VAL A 200 -3.99 0.47 -10.20
CA VAL A 200 -3.06 0.34 -11.31
C VAL A 200 -2.01 1.46 -11.24
N CYS A 201 -0.74 1.08 -11.19
CA CYS A 201 0.40 1.99 -11.13
C CYS A 201 1.30 1.80 -12.37
N PRO A 202 0.92 2.28 -13.56
CA PRO A 202 1.59 1.93 -14.82
C PRO A 202 3.08 2.26 -14.82
N ALA A 203 3.47 3.42 -14.31
CA ALA A 203 4.88 3.83 -14.25
C ALA A 203 5.69 3.01 -13.25
N SER A 204 5.08 2.65 -12.11
CA SER A 204 5.70 1.84 -11.07
C SER A 204 5.95 0.41 -11.52
N HIS A 205 5.05 -0.16 -12.32
CA HIS A 205 5.19 -1.54 -12.79
C HIS A 205 6.20 -1.70 -13.95
N VAL A 206 6.36 -0.67 -14.79
CA VAL A 206 7.29 -0.71 -15.92
C VAL A 206 8.73 -0.45 -15.46
N ARG A 207 8.95 0.52 -14.57
CA ARG A 207 10.30 0.92 -14.15
C ARG A 207 11.12 -0.20 -13.49
N PRO A 208 10.61 -1.00 -12.54
CA PRO A 208 11.34 -2.12 -11.95
C PRO A 208 11.21 -3.44 -12.73
N GLY A 209 10.59 -3.43 -13.93
CA GLY A 209 10.49 -4.62 -14.78
C GLY A 209 9.46 -5.66 -14.31
N VAL A 210 8.53 -5.29 -13.44
CA VAL A 210 7.42 -6.17 -13.01
C VAL A 210 6.55 -6.53 -14.21
N VAL A 211 6.35 -5.57 -15.12
CA VAL A 211 5.65 -5.78 -16.40
C VAL A 211 6.54 -5.27 -17.53
N ALA A 212 6.59 -6.00 -18.64
CA ALA A 212 7.34 -5.60 -19.81
C ALA A 212 6.85 -4.24 -20.35
N ALA A 213 7.81 -3.38 -20.71
CA ALA A 213 7.48 -2.14 -21.40
C ALA A 213 6.90 -2.48 -22.78
N GLY A 214 5.61 -2.21 -22.95
CA GLY A 214 4.90 -2.48 -24.21
C GLY A 214 4.22 -1.22 -24.75
N PRO A 215 3.65 -1.28 -25.97
CA PRO A 215 2.95 -0.15 -26.58
C PRO A 215 1.65 0.23 -25.87
N ALA A 216 1.16 -0.63 -24.96
CA ALA A 216 0.01 -0.34 -24.11
C ALA A 216 0.40 -0.48 -22.63
N PRO A 217 -0.04 0.42 -21.76
CA PRO A 217 0.16 0.27 -20.32
C PRO A 217 -0.56 -0.98 -19.81
N PRO A 218 0.01 -1.69 -18.82
CA PRO A 218 -0.54 -2.96 -18.31
C PRO A 218 -1.98 -2.89 -17.77
N GLY A 219 -2.50 -1.69 -17.56
CA GLY A 219 -3.89 -1.50 -17.11
C GLY A 219 -4.91 -1.29 -18.23
N ARG A 220 -4.50 -1.24 -19.51
CA ARG A 220 -5.44 -0.97 -20.59
C ARG A 220 -6.54 -2.03 -20.71
N ASP A 221 -6.14 -3.30 -20.55
CA ASP A 221 -7.07 -4.44 -20.65
C ASP A 221 -7.98 -4.58 -19.42
N LEU A 222 -7.70 -3.82 -18.34
CA LEU A 222 -8.54 -3.72 -17.15
C LEU A 222 -9.54 -2.56 -17.20
N ILE A 223 -9.33 -1.60 -18.12
CA ILE A 223 -10.17 -0.41 -18.24
C ILE A 223 -11.29 -0.62 -19.29
N GLY A 224 -11.17 -1.62 -20.17
CA GLY A 224 -12.17 -2.01 -21.18
C GLY A 224 -12.15 -1.10 -22.40
#